data_be712d665871159ba2d3f9e83a48d2de
#
_entry.id   be712d665871159ba2d3f9e83a48d2de
#
_cell.length_a   1.000
_cell.length_b   1.000
_cell.length_c   1.000
_cell.angle_alpha   90.00
_cell.angle_beta   90.00
_cell.angle_gamma   90.00
#
_symmetry.space_group_name_H-M   'P 1'
#
loop_
_entity.id
_entity.type
_entity.pdbx_description
1 polymer ?
#
loop_
_entity_poly.entity_id
_entity_poly.type
_entity_poly.pdbx_seq_one_letter_code
_entity_poly.pdbx_strand_id
1 'polypeptide(L)'
;MAESSLPNCKGKDSSKWHDCVGAVAIDGTSYVGEFRNGQKNGKGTFTYADGATYFGIFKNGKEHGQGTFTCWNHGSQYIGEFRNGKKHGMGKYSYPDGATYVGQYQNGLLHGQGKLTLPDGSVKKGLFKNDKFVSK
;
A
#
# COMPACT_ATOMS: atom_id res chain seq x y z
N MET A 1 -1.05 13.71 -1.15
CA MET A 1 -2.41 13.14 -1.22
C MET A 1 -3.42 14.26 -1.33
N ALA A 2 -4.43 14.08 -2.16
CA ALA A 2 -5.48 15.06 -2.25
C ALA A 2 -6.22 15.15 -0.89
N GLU A 3 -6.59 16.34 -0.50
CA GLU A 3 -7.34 16.54 0.72
C GLU A 3 -8.72 15.92 0.60
N SER A 4 -9.23 15.42 1.72
CA SER A 4 -10.58 14.89 1.79
C SER A 4 -11.60 16.02 1.81
N SER A 5 -12.75 15.77 1.17
CA SER A 5 -13.88 16.69 1.25
C SER A 5 -14.74 16.46 2.51
N LEU A 6 -14.42 15.44 3.31
CA LEU A 6 -15.19 15.10 4.49
C LEU A 6 -14.86 16.02 5.67
N PRO A 7 -15.82 16.23 6.58
CA PRO A 7 -15.56 17.03 7.77
C PRO A 7 -14.62 16.31 8.73
N ASN A 8 -14.06 17.05 9.68
CA ASN A 8 -13.25 16.47 10.75
C ASN A 8 -14.10 15.61 11.67
N CYS A 9 -13.53 14.49 12.11
CA CYS A 9 -14.19 13.64 13.09
C CYS A 9 -14.32 14.37 14.43
N LYS A 10 -15.37 14.07 15.17
CA LYS A 10 -15.66 14.70 16.46
C LYS A 10 -15.57 13.68 17.58
N GLY A 11 -15.08 14.16 18.75
CA GLY A 11 -14.93 13.31 19.92
C GLY A 11 -13.67 12.48 19.87
N LYS A 12 -13.39 11.78 20.97
CA LYS A 12 -12.16 11.01 21.14
C LYS A 12 -12.30 9.52 20.85
N ASP A 13 -13.54 9.04 20.75
CA ASP A 13 -13.79 7.61 20.51
C ASP A 13 -13.90 7.34 19.02
N SER A 14 -12.80 6.89 18.43
CA SER A 14 -12.72 6.64 16.98
C SER A 14 -13.68 5.53 16.52
N SER A 15 -14.12 4.66 17.41
CA SER A 15 -15.09 3.62 17.05
C SER A 15 -16.45 4.20 16.63
N LYS A 16 -16.68 5.47 16.94
CA LYS A 16 -17.93 6.19 16.58
C LYS A 16 -17.74 7.10 15.37
N TRP A 17 -16.57 7.16 14.80
CA TRP A 17 -16.31 8.07 13.69
C TRP A 17 -16.90 7.49 12.39
N HIS A 18 -17.61 8.35 11.68
CA HIS A 18 -18.30 7.97 10.45
C HIS A 18 -18.30 9.14 9.46
N ASP A 19 -17.88 8.84 8.21
CA ASP A 19 -17.83 9.82 7.13
C ASP A 19 -17.14 11.11 7.55
N CYS A 20 -15.94 10.96 8.13
CA CYS A 20 -15.15 12.08 8.63
C CYS A 20 -13.66 11.77 8.50
N VAL A 21 -12.84 12.81 8.67
CA VAL A 21 -11.38 12.70 8.66
C VAL A 21 -10.88 12.84 10.09
N GLY A 22 -10.02 11.91 10.51
CA GLY A 22 -9.47 11.95 11.85
C GLY A 22 -8.07 11.35 11.93
N ALA A 23 -7.45 11.47 13.10
CA ALA A 23 -6.12 10.97 13.37
C ALA A 23 -6.15 10.09 14.62
N VAL A 24 -5.52 8.90 14.52
CA VAL A 24 -5.43 7.94 15.62
C VAL A 24 -3.98 7.47 15.73
N ALA A 25 -3.48 7.36 16.97
CA ALA A 25 -2.15 6.82 17.23
C ALA A 25 -2.25 5.76 18.33
N ILE A 26 -1.74 4.55 18.03
CA ILE A 26 -1.76 3.41 18.96
C ILE A 26 -0.47 2.62 18.81
N ASP A 27 0.26 2.42 19.93
CA ASP A 27 1.43 1.53 20.00
C ASP A 27 2.47 1.79 18.91
N GLY A 28 2.78 3.07 18.68
CA GLY A 28 3.79 3.46 17.68
C GLY A 28 3.27 3.52 16.26
N THR A 29 2.03 3.13 16.01
CA THR A 29 1.39 3.29 14.70
C THR A 29 0.51 4.53 14.70
N SER A 30 0.27 5.09 13.53
CA SER A 30 -0.66 6.21 13.38
C SER A 30 -1.43 6.13 12.08
N TYR A 31 -2.64 6.66 12.09
CA TYR A 31 -3.46 6.78 10.89
C TYR A 31 -4.04 8.18 10.84
N VAL A 32 -3.94 8.80 9.68
CA VAL A 32 -4.60 10.07 9.38
C VAL A 32 -5.39 9.88 8.10
N GLY A 33 -6.71 10.05 8.16
CA GLY A 33 -7.52 9.87 6.98
C GLY A 33 -8.99 9.71 7.27
N GLU A 34 -9.68 9.17 6.28
CA GLU A 34 -11.14 9.03 6.32
C GLU A 34 -11.56 7.81 7.13
N PHE A 35 -12.69 7.94 7.83
CA PHE A 35 -13.29 6.88 8.62
C PHE A 35 -14.72 6.63 8.19
N ARG A 36 -15.14 5.37 8.28
CA ARG A 36 -16.52 4.94 8.07
C ARG A 36 -16.83 3.81 9.03
N ASN A 37 -17.94 3.96 9.78
CA ASN A 37 -18.35 2.96 10.77
C ASN A 37 -17.22 2.58 11.74
N GLY A 38 -16.45 3.59 12.21
CA GLY A 38 -15.37 3.39 13.14
C GLY A 38 -14.11 2.76 12.56
N GLN A 39 -14.04 2.57 11.25
CA GLN A 39 -12.90 1.92 10.59
C GLN A 39 -12.26 2.83 9.57
N LYS A 40 -10.95 2.62 9.33
CA LYS A 40 -10.25 3.27 8.23
C LYS A 40 -10.98 2.93 6.93
N ASN A 41 -11.37 3.94 6.18
CA ASN A 41 -12.12 3.73 4.95
C ASN A 41 -12.00 4.96 4.06
N GLY A 42 -11.60 4.76 2.80
CA GLY A 42 -11.33 5.86 1.88
C GLY A 42 -9.87 6.27 1.93
N LYS A 43 -9.58 7.53 1.67
CA LYS A 43 -8.20 8.02 1.59
C LYS A 43 -7.56 8.14 2.96
N GLY A 44 -6.32 7.68 3.10
CA GLY A 44 -5.63 7.80 4.36
C GLY A 44 -4.14 7.51 4.26
N THR A 45 -3.42 7.86 5.33
CA THR A 45 -2.00 7.58 5.49
C THR A 45 -1.81 6.82 6.79
N PHE A 46 -1.24 5.64 6.70
CA PHE A 46 -0.90 4.81 7.85
C PHE A 46 0.61 4.76 8.03
N THR A 47 1.08 5.02 9.24
CA THR A 47 2.49 4.91 9.59
C THR A 47 2.66 3.72 10.53
N TYR A 48 3.48 2.75 10.10
CA TYR A 48 3.77 1.55 10.89
C TYR A 48 4.81 1.86 11.96
N ALA A 49 4.91 0.97 12.95
CA ALA A 49 5.81 1.18 14.09
C ALA A 49 7.27 1.27 13.67
N ASP A 50 7.67 0.62 12.57
CA ASP A 50 9.04 0.67 12.04
C ASP A 50 9.32 1.89 11.16
N GLY A 51 8.33 2.78 11.01
CA GLY A 51 8.45 3.99 10.19
C GLY A 51 7.99 3.84 8.74
N ALA A 52 7.67 2.62 8.30
CA ALA A 52 7.10 2.44 6.96
C ALA A 52 5.75 3.15 6.87
N THR A 53 5.38 3.58 5.66
CA THR A 53 4.11 4.29 5.44
C THR A 53 3.32 3.66 4.30
N TYR A 54 2.00 3.63 4.47
CA TYR A 54 1.06 3.37 3.39
C TYR A 54 0.23 4.62 3.17
N PHE A 55 0.11 5.03 1.91
CA PHE A 55 -0.61 6.21 1.51
C PHE A 55 -1.55 5.80 0.37
N GLY A 56 -2.85 5.84 0.61
CA GLY A 56 -3.79 5.40 -0.42
C GLY A 56 -5.18 5.11 0.12
N ILE A 57 -5.83 4.14 -0.49
CA ILE A 57 -7.23 3.83 -0.21
C ILE A 57 -7.33 2.69 0.80
N PHE A 58 -8.25 2.82 1.73
CA PHE A 58 -8.59 1.81 2.73
C PHE A 58 -10.03 1.36 2.55
N LYS A 59 -10.30 0.13 2.90
CA LYS A 59 -11.66 -0.42 2.95
C LYS A 59 -11.77 -1.34 4.15
N ASN A 60 -12.72 -1.03 5.04
CA ASN A 60 -12.97 -1.81 6.25
C ASN A 60 -11.70 -2.08 7.05
N GLY A 61 -10.88 -1.04 7.23
CA GLY A 61 -9.67 -1.11 8.03
C GLY A 61 -8.43 -1.62 7.33
N LYS A 62 -8.53 -2.06 6.07
CA LYS A 62 -7.39 -2.65 5.34
C LYS A 62 -7.06 -1.86 4.08
N GLU A 63 -5.79 -1.91 3.67
CA GLU A 63 -5.36 -1.33 2.39
C GLU A 63 -6.14 -2.01 1.27
N HIS A 64 -6.70 -1.19 0.37
CA HIS A 64 -7.53 -1.72 -0.72
C HIS A 64 -7.62 -0.69 -1.84
N GLY A 65 -7.41 -1.13 -3.10
CA GLY A 65 -7.38 -0.21 -4.22
C GLY A 65 -5.99 0.36 -4.42
N GLN A 66 -5.88 1.56 -4.98
CA GLN A 66 -4.59 2.18 -5.28
C GLN A 66 -3.91 2.70 -4.04
N GLY A 67 -2.61 2.43 -3.93
CA GLY A 67 -1.83 2.93 -2.81
C GLY A 67 -0.33 2.88 -3.05
N THR A 68 0.41 3.57 -2.17
CA THR A 68 1.86 3.62 -2.18
C THR A 68 2.36 3.17 -0.82
N PHE A 69 3.13 2.08 -0.78
CA PHE A 69 3.77 1.60 0.43
C PHE A 69 5.26 1.91 0.34
N THR A 70 5.78 2.63 1.32
CA THR A 70 7.19 3.01 1.34
C THR A 70 7.85 2.48 2.60
N CYS A 71 8.93 1.73 2.42
CA CYS A 71 9.75 1.21 3.51
C CYS A 71 11.00 2.09 3.59
N TRP A 72 10.93 3.16 4.37
CA TRP A 72 11.96 4.20 4.41
C TRP A 72 13.31 3.68 4.87
N ASN A 73 13.31 2.74 5.82
CA ASN A 73 14.55 2.18 6.38
C ASN A 73 15.31 1.33 5.38
N HIS A 74 14.62 0.70 4.45
CA HIS A 74 15.23 -0.18 3.46
C HIS A 74 15.35 0.45 2.08
N GLY A 75 14.68 1.58 1.86
CA GLY A 75 14.69 2.23 0.56
C GLY A 75 13.86 1.54 -0.49
N SER A 76 12.83 0.78 -0.10
CA SER A 76 11.94 0.11 -1.04
C SER A 76 10.59 0.81 -1.10
N GLN A 77 9.90 0.67 -2.25
CA GLN A 77 8.60 1.29 -2.44
C GLN A 77 7.73 0.45 -3.39
N TYR A 78 6.46 0.29 -3.03
CA TYR A 78 5.46 -0.32 -3.91
C TYR A 78 4.41 0.73 -4.26
N ILE A 79 4.09 0.87 -5.54
CA ILE A 79 3.02 1.72 -6.04
C ILE A 79 2.10 0.86 -6.88
N GLY A 80 0.84 0.72 -6.48
CA GLY A 80 -0.09 -0.09 -7.23
C GLY A 80 -1.33 -0.48 -6.47
N GLU A 81 -1.92 -1.59 -6.88
CA GLU A 81 -3.18 -2.05 -6.32
C GLU A 81 -2.97 -2.94 -5.10
N PHE A 82 -3.88 -2.81 -4.16
CA PHE A 82 -3.96 -3.62 -2.94
C PHE A 82 -5.33 -4.27 -2.83
N ARG A 83 -5.38 -5.41 -2.19
CA ARG A 83 -6.63 -6.10 -1.88
C ARG A 83 -6.50 -6.75 -0.52
N ASN A 84 -7.36 -6.35 0.41
CA ASN A 84 -7.39 -6.87 1.78
C ASN A 84 -6.01 -6.85 2.45
N GLY A 85 -5.28 -5.73 2.31
CA GLY A 85 -3.99 -5.54 2.94
C GLY A 85 -2.80 -6.12 2.18
N LYS A 86 -3.02 -6.70 1.01
CA LYS A 86 -1.95 -7.34 0.23
C LYS A 86 -1.83 -6.72 -1.16
N LYS A 87 -0.61 -6.70 -1.70
CA LYS A 87 -0.40 -6.31 -3.09
C LYS A 87 -1.18 -7.26 -3.99
N HIS A 88 -1.90 -6.70 -4.95
CA HIS A 88 -2.76 -7.49 -5.83
C HIS A 88 -3.02 -6.70 -7.11
N GLY A 89 -3.16 -7.40 -8.26
CA GLY A 89 -3.35 -6.71 -9.52
C GLY A 89 -2.06 -6.13 -10.05
N MET A 90 -2.10 -4.94 -10.63
CA MET A 90 -0.92 -4.30 -11.23
C MET A 90 -0.20 -3.42 -10.24
N GLY A 91 1.14 -3.48 -10.27
CA GLY A 91 1.95 -2.63 -9.41
C GLY A 91 3.39 -2.52 -9.86
N LYS A 92 4.08 -1.55 -9.27
CA LYS A 92 5.51 -1.30 -9.48
C LYS A 92 6.22 -1.37 -8.14
N TYR A 93 7.26 -2.19 -8.05
CA TYR A 93 8.08 -2.30 -6.86
C TYR A 93 9.50 -1.82 -7.15
N SER A 94 10.00 -0.93 -6.30
CA SER A 94 11.39 -0.47 -6.35
C SER A 94 12.14 -1.10 -5.18
N TYR A 95 13.14 -1.92 -5.50
CA TYR A 95 13.93 -2.64 -4.50
C TYR A 95 15.06 -1.76 -3.97
N PRO A 96 15.58 -2.04 -2.77
CA PRO A 96 16.67 -1.23 -2.20
C PRO A 96 17.95 -1.21 -3.04
N ASP A 97 18.22 -2.28 -3.80
CA ASP A 97 19.42 -2.39 -4.62
C ASP A 97 19.30 -1.69 -5.98
N GLY A 98 18.15 -1.06 -6.26
CA GLY A 98 17.90 -0.38 -7.52
C GLY A 98 17.14 -1.20 -8.55
N ALA A 99 16.88 -2.48 -8.29
CA ALA A 99 16.03 -3.28 -9.16
C ALA A 99 14.60 -2.75 -9.14
N THR A 100 13.85 -2.98 -10.21
CA THR A 100 12.43 -2.62 -10.29
C THR A 100 11.62 -3.73 -10.91
N TYR A 101 10.41 -3.93 -10.42
CA TYR A 101 9.44 -4.85 -11.02
C TYR A 101 8.19 -4.05 -11.40
N VAL A 102 7.68 -4.29 -12.60
CA VAL A 102 6.40 -3.75 -13.06
C VAL A 102 5.59 -4.91 -13.60
N GLY A 103 4.43 -5.16 -12.99
CA GLY A 103 3.60 -6.26 -13.45
C GLY A 103 2.54 -6.66 -12.46
N GLN A 104 2.10 -7.92 -12.60
CA GLN A 104 0.98 -8.45 -11.85
C GLN A 104 1.41 -9.04 -10.51
N TYR A 105 0.54 -8.90 -9.52
CA TYR A 105 0.68 -9.45 -8.17
C TYR A 105 -0.55 -10.26 -7.81
N GLN A 106 -0.36 -11.29 -7.00
CA GLN A 106 -1.45 -12.03 -6.39
C GLN A 106 -1.07 -12.36 -4.95
N ASN A 107 -1.89 -11.93 -4.00
CA ASN A 107 -1.70 -12.18 -2.57
C ASN A 107 -0.31 -11.79 -2.07
N GLY A 108 0.21 -10.64 -2.54
CA GLY A 108 1.49 -10.12 -2.11
C GLY A 108 2.69 -10.63 -2.88
N LEU A 109 2.50 -11.57 -3.81
CA LEU A 109 3.57 -12.21 -4.56
C LEU A 109 3.56 -11.79 -6.03
N LEU A 110 4.73 -11.71 -6.65
CA LEU A 110 4.84 -11.55 -8.10
C LEU A 110 4.16 -12.75 -8.75
N HIS A 111 3.18 -12.49 -9.60
CA HIS A 111 2.40 -13.57 -10.20
C HIS A 111 1.69 -13.09 -11.45
N GLY A 112 1.92 -13.75 -12.58
CA GLY A 112 1.40 -13.36 -13.86
C GLY A 112 2.45 -12.64 -14.69
N GLN A 113 2.01 -11.80 -15.63
CA GLN A 113 2.93 -11.10 -16.54
C GLN A 113 3.63 -9.96 -15.83
N GLY A 114 4.94 -9.84 -16.03
CA GLY A 114 5.72 -8.78 -15.42
C GLY A 114 7.09 -8.60 -16.05
N LYS A 115 7.76 -7.53 -15.62
CA LYS A 115 9.09 -7.15 -16.08
C LYS A 115 9.94 -6.79 -14.87
N LEU A 116 10.98 -7.58 -14.64
CA LEU A 116 11.95 -7.31 -13.57
C LEU A 116 13.23 -6.77 -14.21
N THR A 117 13.63 -5.57 -13.82
CA THR A 117 14.87 -4.95 -14.25
C THR A 117 15.86 -5.03 -13.09
N LEU A 118 16.99 -5.69 -13.30
CA LEU A 118 18.02 -5.88 -12.28
C LEU A 118 18.93 -4.66 -12.21
N PRO A 119 19.70 -4.50 -11.12
CA PRO A 119 20.57 -3.32 -10.96
C PRO A 119 21.59 -3.14 -12.08
N ASP A 120 22.02 -4.23 -12.72
CA ASP A 120 22.97 -4.18 -13.84
C ASP A 120 22.30 -3.83 -15.18
N GLY A 121 20.98 -3.60 -15.18
CA GLY A 121 20.21 -3.26 -16.37
C GLY A 121 19.64 -4.44 -17.10
N SER A 122 19.99 -5.67 -16.72
CA SER A 122 19.40 -6.86 -17.36
C SER A 122 17.92 -6.98 -17.00
N VAL A 123 17.14 -7.62 -17.90
CA VAL A 123 15.69 -7.66 -17.79
C VAL A 123 15.19 -9.10 -17.88
N LYS A 124 14.27 -9.45 -16.97
CA LYS A 124 13.48 -10.68 -17.04
C LYS A 124 12.03 -10.30 -17.29
N LYS A 125 11.55 -10.56 -18.49
CA LYS A 125 10.19 -10.20 -18.90
C LYS A 125 9.42 -11.44 -19.30
N GLY A 126 8.24 -11.61 -18.71
CA GLY A 126 7.38 -12.73 -19.01
C GLY A 126 6.56 -13.17 -17.81
N LEU A 127 6.44 -14.48 -17.64
CA LEU A 127 5.60 -15.06 -16.61
C LEU A 127 6.33 -15.21 -15.28
N PHE A 128 5.71 -14.73 -14.22
CA PHE A 128 6.16 -14.92 -12.84
C PHE A 128 5.15 -15.78 -12.09
N LYS A 129 5.63 -16.56 -11.14
CA LYS A 129 4.79 -17.39 -10.30
C LYS A 129 5.40 -17.48 -8.91
N ASN A 130 4.63 -17.05 -7.90
CA ASN A 130 5.05 -17.06 -6.49
C ASN A 130 6.45 -16.46 -6.30
N ASP A 131 6.61 -15.21 -6.78
CA ASP A 131 7.85 -14.40 -6.70
C ASP A 131 8.98 -14.85 -7.61
N LYS A 132 8.78 -15.88 -8.42
CA LYS A 132 9.85 -16.42 -9.28
C LYS A 132 9.55 -16.18 -10.74
N PHE A 133 10.58 -15.82 -11.50
CA PHE A 133 10.49 -15.77 -12.96
C PHE A 133 10.45 -17.19 -13.51
N VAL A 134 9.42 -17.49 -14.31
CA VAL A 134 9.19 -18.84 -14.83
C VAL A 134 9.62 -18.93 -16.29
N SER A 135 9.16 -18.02 -17.14
CA SER A 135 9.41 -18.08 -18.56
C SER A 135 9.07 -16.77 -19.26
N LYS A 136 9.62 -16.64 -20.44
CA LYS A 136 9.28 -15.50 -21.32
C LYS A 136 7.88 -15.62 -21.89
#